data_007248d45c2918ef32dd4d1de9507f02
#
_entry.id   007248d45c2918ef32dd4d1de9507f02
#
_cell.length_a   1.000
_cell.length_b   1.000
_cell.length_c   1.000
_cell.angle_alpha   90.00
_cell.angle_beta   90.00
_cell.angle_gamma   90.00
#
_symmetry.space_group_name_H-M   'P 1'
#
loop_
_entity.id
_entity.type
_entity.pdbx_description
1 polymer ?
#
loop_
_entity_poly.entity_id
_entity_poly.type
_entity_poly.pdbx_seq_one_letter_code
_entity_poly.pdbx_strand_id
1 'polypeptide(L)'
;MPHVNLRINSFLNPSNSENYQISKSILAFEHGGLYGKGPGEGSIKQHIPDSHTDFIFAVAGEEFGAIICIMIICIFAFIVIKTLLRISDENDKFVQLASVGIITQFGLQATINVCVTLNLLPTKGMTLPFISYGGSSTLAIAMAIGMLLGLTKKTTSLVKYKKHHIDIWYNSMSK
;
A
#
# COMPACT_ATOMS: atom_id res chain seq x y z
N MET A 1 -11.13 -6.80 25.51
CA MET A 1 -9.93 -6.04 25.07
C MET A 1 -10.22 -4.55 25.27
N PRO A 2 -9.78 -3.96 26.41
CA PRO A 2 -10.17 -2.58 26.76
C PRO A 2 -9.67 -1.52 25.76
N HIS A 3 -8.48 -1.69 25.18
CA HIS A 3 -7.92 -0.72 24.24
C HIS A 3 -8.68 -0.58 22.91
N VAL A 4 -9.32 -1.65 22.44
CA VAL A 4 -10.12 -1.63 21.19
C VAL A 4 -11.43 -0.86 21.44
N ASN A 5 -12.08 -1.11 22.58
CA ASN A 5 -13.30 -0.40 22.94
C ASN A 5 -13.06 1.09 23.16
N LEU A 6 -11.91 1.47 23.74
CA LEU A 6 -11.51 2.87 23.90
C LEU A 6 -11.39 3.57 22.53
N ARG A 7 -10.69 2.96 21.57
CA ARG A 7 -10.52 3.54 20.23
C ARG A 7 -11.83 3.65 19.45
N ILE A 8 -12.69 2.63 19.55
CA ILE A 8 -14.03 2.68 18.93
C ILE A 8 -14.89 3.77 19.58
N ASN A 9 -14.88 3.87 20.91
CA ASN A 9 -15.63 4.90 21.63
C ASN A 9 -15.09 6.30 21.34
N SER A 10 -13.77 6.49 21.23
CA SER A 10 -13.16 7.76 20.84
C SER A 10 -13.53 8.15 19.40
N PHE A 11 -13.66 7.18 18.50
CA PHE A 11 -14.10 7.42 17.13
C PHE A 11 -15.59 7.83 17.07
N LEU A 12 -16.45 7.20 17.88
CA LEU A 12 -17.89 7.49 17.91
C LEU A 12 -18.24 8.75 18.72
N ASN A 13 -17.43 9.11 19.73
CA ASN A 13 -17.65 10.27 20.60
C ASN A 13 -16.45 11.24 20.51
N PRO A 14 -16.57 12.32 19.73
CA PRO A 14 -15.45 13.21 19.36
C PRO A 14 -14.87 14.12 20.47
N SER A 15 -15.01 13.82 21.74
CA SER A 15 -14.59 14.68 22.85
C SER A 15 -13.15 14.49 23.36
N ASN A 16 -12.36 13.56 22.81
CA ASN A 16 -11.05 13.17 23.33
C ASN A 16 -9.88 13.55 22.40
N SER A 17 -8.66 13.61 22.98
CA SER A 17 -7.41 14.02 22.31
C SER A 17 -7.03 13.25 21.04
N GLU A 18 -7.52 12.02 20.85
CA GLU A 18 -7.29 11.26 19.60
C GLU A 18 -8.01 11.89 18.41
N ASN A 19 -9.11 12.62 18.64
CA ASN A 19 -9.80 13.37 17.61
C ASN A 19 -9.04 14.60 17.13
N TYR A 20 -8.06 15.08 17.92
CA TYR A 20 -7.22 16.20 17.51
C TYR A 20 -6.41 15.91 16.25
N GLN A 21 -5.81 14.72 16.15
CA GLN A 21 -5.03 14.30 14.98
C GLN A 21 -5.92 14.20 13.74
N ILE A 22 -7.09 13.58 13.89
CA ILE A 22 -8.06 13.40 12.81
C ILE A 22 -8.63 14.77 12.36
N SER A 23 -9.01 15.62 13.31
CA SER A 23 -9.50 16.97 12.99
C SER A 23 -8.44 17.78 12.25
N LYS A 24 -7.17 17.65 12.63
CA LYS A 24 -6.07 18.31 11.93
C LYS A 24 -5.81 17.72 10.54
N SER A 25 -5.97 16.41 10.34
CA SER A 25 -5.84 15.81 9.02
C SER A 25 -6.94 16.31 8.06
N ILE A 26 -8.17 16.44 8.52
CA ILE A 26 -9.27 17.00 7.71
C ILE A 26 -9.00 18.48 7.38
N LEU A 27 -8.58 19.28 8.37
CA LEU A 27 -8.18 20.67 8.15
C LEU A 27 -7.04 20.80 7.13
N ALA A 28 -6.09 19.84 7.11
CA ALA A 28 -5.02 19.82 6.13
C ALA A 28 -5.56 19.65 4.70
N PHE A 29 -6.54 18.76 4.49
CA PHE A 29 -7.22 18.63 3.19
C PHE A 29 -8.02 19.89 2.80
N GLU A 30 -8.76 20.48 3.74
CA GLU A 30 -9.51 21.72 3.50
C GLU A 30 -8.57 22.87 3.11
N HIS A 31 -7.44 23.00 3.80
CA HIS A 31 -6.43 24.02 3.52
C HIS A 31 -5.70 23.81 2.19
N GLY A 32 -5.46 22.55 1.81
CA GLY A 32 -4.79 22.25 0.55
C GLY A 32 -5.69 22.46 -0.67
N GLY A 33 -7.00 22.25 -0.53
CA GLY A 33 -7.93 22.39 -1.65
C GLY A 33 -7.59 21.48 -2.83
N LEU A 34 -7.81 21.95 -4.06
CA LEU A 34 -7.55 21.16 -5.26
C LEU A 34 -6.07 21.13 -5.65
N TYR A 35 -5.36 22.25 -5.53
CA TYR A 35 -3.99 22.42 -6.05
C TYR A 35 -2.90 22.40 -4.98
N GLY A 36 -3.27 22.41 -3.69
CA GLY A 36 -2.31 22.50 -2.60
C GLY A 36 -1.82 23.92 -2.34
N LYS A 37 -1.12 24.11 -1.21
CA LYS A 37 -0.49 25.40 -0.84
C LYS A 37 0.92 25.55 -1.38
N GLY A 38 1.54 24.47 -1.79
CA GLY A 38 2.93 24.42 -2.21
C GLY A 38 3.80 23.51 -1.32
N PRO A 39 4.85 22.92 -1.91
CA PRO A 39 5.77 22.06 -1.18
C PRO A 39 6.45 22.82 -0.04
N GLY A 40 6.30 22.34 1.19
CA GLY A 40 6.91 22.95 2.37
C GLY A 40 6.06 24.06 3.03
N GLU A 41 5.06 24.63 2.39
CA GLU A 41 4.25 25.73 2.91
C GLU A 41 3.06 25.29 3.78
N GLY A 42 2.88 23.99 3.97
CA GLY A 42 1.87 23.43 4.87
C GLY A 42 2.12 23.84 6.32
N SER A 43 1.19 24.55 6.92
CA SER A 43 1.28 25.02 8.32
C SER A 43 0.70 24.00 9.31
N ILE A 44 -0.27 23.20 8.90
CA ILE A 44 -0.98 22.24 9.77
C ILE A 44 -0.12 21.00 10.05
N LYS A 45 0.74 20.61 9.11
CA LYS A 45 1.67 19.46 9.29
C LYS A 45 2.52 19.55 10.56
N GLN A 46 2.89 20.75 11.01
CA GLN A 46 3.68 20.97 12.23
C GLN A 46 2.89 20.66 13.52
N HIS A 47 1.56 20.62 13.42
CA HIS A 47 0.66 20.40 14.54
C HIS A 47 0.05 18.99 14.53
N ILE A 48 0.41 18.14 13.57
CA ILE A 48 -0.03 16.75 13.51
C ILE A 48 1.08 15.88 14.10
N PRO A 49 0.88 15.25 15.27
CA PRO A 49 1.78 14.21 15.75
C PRO A 49 1.83 13.09 14.70
N ASP A 50 3.02 12.50 14.48
CA ASP A 50 3.22 11.42 13.50
C ASP A 50 2.87 11.78 12.04
N SER A 51 2.94 13.08 11.67
CA SER A 51 2.65 13.58 10.32
C SER A 51 3.46 12.89 9.22
N HIS A 52 4.71 12.48 9.52
CA HIS A 52 5.62 11.83 8.56
C HIS A 52 5.41 10.31 8.46
N THR A 53 4.68 9.71 9.40
CA THR A 53 4.42 8.26 9.44
C THR A 53 3.00 7.94 9.00
N ASP A 54 2.03 8.09 9.88
CA ASP A 54 0.67 7.60 9.65
C ASP A 54 -0.19 8.59 8.88
N PHE A 55 0.09 9.90 8.98
CA PHE A 55 -0.68 10.98 8.36
C PHE A 55 0.02 11.66 7.17
N ILE A 56 1.01 10.99 6.57
CA ILE A 56 1.73 11.54 5.40
C ILE A 56 0.79 11.85 4.22
N PHE A 57 -0.31 11.10 4.09
CA PHE A 57 -1.32 11.33 3.06
C PHE A 57 -2.06 12.66 3.28
N ALA A 58 -2.31 13.06 4.55
CA ALA A 58 -2.88 14.36 4.86
C ALA A 58 -1.90 15.51 4.56
N VAL A 59 -0.61 15.30 4.83
CA VAL A 59 0.45 16.26 4.48
C VAL A 59 0.52 16.44 2.95
N ALA A 60 0.46 15.34 2.20
CA ALA A 60 0.39 15.39 0.74
C ALA A 60 -0.85 16.16 0.26
N GLY A 61 -2.00 16.01 0.95
CA GLY A 61 -3.22 16.76 0.67
C GLY A 61 -3.08 18.27 0.92
N GLU A 62 -2.40 18.68 1.99
CA GLU A 62 -2.15 20.11 2.29
C GLU A 62 -1.18 20.75 1.29
N GLU A 63 -0.07 20.08 0.98
CA GLU A 63 0.99 20.65 0.15
C GLU A 63 0.69 20.59 -1.35
N PHE A 64 0.17 19.46 -1.82
CA PHE A 64 -0.02 19.18 -3.25
C PHE A 64 -1.48 19.15 -3.70
N GLY A 65 -2.41 19.16 -2.75
CA GLY A 65 -3.84 19.21 -3.02
C GLY A 65 -4.47 17.84 -3.36
N ALA A 66 -5.79 17.89 -3.59
CA ALA A 66 -6.60 16.70 -3.85
C ALA A 66 -6.21 15.96 -5.13
N ILE A 67 -5.72 16.66 -6.15
CA ILE A 67 -5.32 16.06 -7.44
C ILE A 67 -4.20 15.05 -7.24
N ILE A 68 -3.15 15.41 -6.48
CA ILE A 68 -2.03 14.51 -6.20
C ILE A 68 -2.46 13.35 -5.30
N CYS A 69 -3.34 13.60 -4.34
CA CYS A 69 -3.91 12.52 -3.51
C CYS A 69 -4.67 11.48 -4.35
N ILE A 70 -5.50 11.93 -5.30
CA ILE A 70 -6.21 11.03 -6.22
C ILE A 70 -5.20 10.28 -7.10
N MET A 71 -4.17 10.94 -7.60
CA MET A 71 -3.12 10.30 -8.39
C MET A 71 -2.41 9.20 -7.60
N ILE A 72 -2.07 9.43 -6.33
CA ILE A 72 -1.48 8.43 -5.43
C ILE A 72 -2.41 7.22 -5.29
N ILE A 73 -3.69 7.43 -5.02
CA ILE A 73 -4.69 6.35 -4.91
C ILE A 73 -4.77 5.56 -6.23
N CYS A 74 -4.82 6.25 -7.37
CA CYS A 74 -4.86 5.62 -8.70
C CYS A 74 -3.61 4.76 -8.96
N ILE A 75 -2.42 5.20 -8.54
CA ILE A 75 -1.17 4.42 -8.67
C ILE A 75 -1.25 3.14 -7.83
N PHE A 76 -1.69 3.22 -6.57
CA PHE A 76 -1.86 2.03 -5.74
C PHE A 76 -2.88 1.05 -6.33
N ALA A 77 -4.05 1.56 -6.75
CA ALA A 77 -5.08 0.76 -7.39
C ALA A 77 -4.56 0.10 -8.68
N PHE A 78 -3.83 0.84 -9.51
CA PHE A 78 -3.23 0.33 -10.74
C PHE A 78 -2.24 -0.81 -10.47
N ILE A 79 -1.36 -0.66 -9.47
CA ILE A 79 -0.39 -1.70 -9.09
C ILE A 79 -1.13 -2.97 -8.64
N VAL A 80 -2.12 -2.83 -7.77
CA VAL A 80 -2.89 -3.96 -7.24
C VAL A 80 -3.64 -4.67 -8.35
N ILE A 81 -4.42 -3.94 -9.15
CA ILE A 81 -5.25 -4.50 -10.22
C ILE A 81 -4.38 -5.18 -11.28
N LYS A 82 -3.33 -4.50 -11.77
CA LYS A 82 -2.42 -5.06 -12.77
C LYS A 82 -1.74 -6.34 -12.29
N THR A 83 -1.36 -6.38 -11.01
CA THR A 83 -0.72 -7.56 -10.42
C THR A 83 -1.72 -8.71 -10.28
N LEU A 84 -2.94 -8.44 -9.82
CA LEU A 84 -4.00 -9.47 -9.72
C LEU A 84 -4.34 -10.05 -11.10
N LEU A 85 -4.48 -9.21 -12.12
CA LEU A 85 -4.74 -9.67 -13.49
C LEU A 85 -3.61 -10.58 -14.00
N ARG A 86 -2.36 -10.21 -13.71
CA ARG A 86 -1.20 -11.03 -14.11
C ARG A 86 -1.15 -12.38 -13.39
N ILE A 87 -1.53 -12.41 -12.11
CA ILE A 87 -1.55 -13.63 -11.30
C ILE A 87 -2.67 -14.59 -11.74
N SER A 88 -3.77 -14.07 -12.29
CA SER A 88 -4.88 -14.90 -12.79
C SER A 88 -4.45 -15.82 -13.93
N ASP A 89 -3.41 -15.47 -14.68
CA ASP A 89 -2.87 -16.28 -15.80
C ASP A 89 -1.82 -17.31 -15.33
N GLU A 90 -1.55 -17.42 -14.02
CA GLU A 90 -0.53 -18.32 -13.49
C GLU A 90 -1.10 -19.73 -13.28
N ASN A 91 -0.38 -20.74 -13.76
CA ASN A 91 -0.82 -22.13 -13.68
C ASN A 91 -0.51 -22.82 -12.34
N ASP A 92 0.49 -22.34 -11.61
CA ASP A 92 0.86 -22.87 -10.31
C ASP A 92 -0.01 -22.26 -9.22
N LYS A 93 -0.88 -23.08 -8.62
CA LYS A 93 -1.81 -22.66 -7.57
C LYS A 93 -1.11 -22.13 -6.31
N PHE A 94 0.08 -22.65 -5.97
CA PHE A 94 0.84 -22.14 -4.84
C PHE A 94 1.34 -20.72 -5.12
N VAL A 95 1.94 -20.50 -6.29
CA VAL A 95 2.40 -19.18 -6.73
C VAL A 95 1.24 -18.20 -6.79
N GLN A 96 0.11 -18.61 -7.34
CA GLN A 96 -1.10 -17.83 -7.42
C GLN A 96 -1.59 -17.38 -6.03
N LEU A 97 -1.78 -18.34 -5.10
CA LEU A 97 -2.31 -18.04 -3.76
C LEU A 97 -1.35 -17.16 -2.94
N ALA A 98 -0.05 -17.48 -2.96
CA ALA A 98 0.97 -16.70 -2.26
C ALA A 98 1.05 -15.27 -2.79
N SER A 99 1.03 -15.10 -4.12
CA SER A 99 1.09 -13.78 -4.76
C SER A 99 -0.16 -12.94 -4.50
N VAL A 100 -1.36 -13.56 -4.52
CA VAL A 100 -2.62 -12.89 -4.16
C VAL A 100 -2.57 -12.43 -2.69
N GLY A 101 -2.07 -13.26 -1.77
CA GLY A 101 -1.94 -12.88 -0.36
C GLY A 101 -1.07 -11.63 -0.18
N ILE A 102 0.10 -11.60 -0.81
CA ILE A 102 1.05 -10.48 -0.69
C ILE A 102 0.45 -9.19 -1.28
N ILE A 103 -0.11 -9.24 -2.49
CA ILE A 103 -0.64 -8.02 -3.12
C ILE A 103 -1.91 -7.51 -2.43
N THR A 104 -2.73 -8.41 -1.88
CA THR A 104 -3.91 -8.03 -1.10
C THR A 104 -3.50 -7.33 0.20
N GLN A 105 -2.49 -7.85 0.91
CA GLN A 105 -1.94 -7.20 2.10
C GLN A 105 -1.43 -5.79 1.78
N PHE A 106 -0.68 -5.63 0.69
CA PHE A 106 -0.19 -4.33 0.22
C PHE A 106 -1.35 -3.35 -0.06
N GLY A 107 -2.38 -3.80 -0.80
CA GLY A 107 -3.55 -3.00 -1.12
C GLY A 107 -4.38 -2.62 0.12
N LEU A 108 -4.60 -3.56 1.03
CA LEU A 108 -5.32 -3.31 2.28
C LEU A 108 -4.59 -2.30 3.17
N GLN A 109 -3.26 -2.39 3.29
CA GLN A 109 -2.48 -1.46 4.08
C GLN A 109 -2.61 -0.03 3.53
N ALA A 110 -2.50 0.16 2.22
CA ALA A 110 -2.68 1.46 1.57
C ALA A 110 -4.12 1.99 1.78
N THR A 111 -5.12 1.15 1.56
CA THR A 111 -6.53 1.52 1.71
C THR A 111 -6.86 1.92 3.14
N ILE A 112 -6.42 1.14 4.14
CA ILE A 112 -6.66 1.45 5.56
C ILE A 112 -6.01 2.77 5.94
N ASN A 113 -4.76 3.04 5.51
CA ASN A 113 -4.09 4.31 5.79
C ASN A 113 -4.87 5.51 5.22
N VAL A 114 -5.30 5.43 3.95
CA VAL A 114 -6.12 6.48 3.32
C VAL A 114 -7.45 6.66 4.06
N CYS A 115 -8.14 5.57 4.42
CA CYS A 115 -9.42 5.65 5.15
C CYS A 115 -9.25 6.25 6.55
N VAL A 116 -8.16 5.96 7.26
CA VAL A 116 -7.86 6.56 8.57
C VAL A 116 -7.61 8.06 8.44
N THR A 117 -6.83 8.50 7.46
CA THR A 117 -6.54 9.92 7.25
C THR A 117 -7.76 10.72 6.81
N LEU A 118 -8.73 10.08 6.15
CA LEU A 118 -10.02 10.66 5.78
C LEU A 118 -11.10 10.52 6.88
N ASN A 119 -10.74 10.05 8.07
CA ASN A 119 -11.68 9.81 9.18
C ASN A 119 -12.81 8.81 8.86
N LEU A 120 -12.57 7.87 7.97
CA LEU A 120 -13.52 6.79 7.67
C LEU A 120 -13.31 5.57 8.58
N LEU A 121 -12.11 5.44 9.16
CA LEU A 121 -11.74 4.37 10.07
C LEU A 121 -11.01 4.93 11.31
N PRO A 122 -11.12 4.25 12.48
CA PRO A 122 -10.36 4.62 13.68
C PRO A 122 -8.85 4.47 13.45
N THR A 123 -8.06 5.32 14.09
CA THR A 123 -6.59 5.34 13.98
C THR A 123 -5.97 4.01 14.38
N LYS A 124 -5.11 3.46 13.51
CA LYS A 124 -4.44 2.16 13.73
C LYS A 124 -2.91 2.21 13.65
N GLY A 125 -2.30 3.38 13.40
CA GLY A 125 -0.85 3.46 13.24
C GLY A 125 -0.34 2.59 12.08
N MET A 126 -0.95 2.69 10.92
CA MET A 126 -0.54 1.96 9.71
C MET A 126 0.07 2.92 8.70
N THR A 127 1.32 2.66 8.35
CA THR A 127 2.06 3.48 7.39
C THR A 127 1.60 3.25 5.95
N LEU A 128 1.63 4.30 5.12
CA LEU A 128 1.38 4.19 3.67
C LEU A 128 2.60 3.53 3.00
N PRO A 129 2.43 2.42 2.25
CA PRO A 129 3.52 1.70 1.64
C PRO A 129 4.46 2.58 0.81
N PHE A 130 5.76 2.51 1.05
CA PHE A 130 6.84 3.25 0.37
C PHE A 130 6.80 4.79 0.46
N ILE A 131 5.73 5.40 0.96
CA ILE A 131 5.60 6.85 1.06
C ILE A 131 5.84 7.31 2.49
N SER A 132 5.31 6.58 3.48
CA SER A 132 5.50 6.92 4.89
C SER A 132 6.93 6.66 5.36
N TYR A 133 7.40 7.52 6.26
CA TYR A 133 8.65 7.31 6.96
C TYR A 133 8.48 6.22 8.04
N GLY A 134 8.93 5.01 7.70
CA GLY A 134 8.88 3.86 8.61
C GLY A 134 9.91 2.80 8.19
N GLY A 135 11.10 2.80 8.81
CA GLY A 135 12.21 1.94 8.39
C GLY A 135 11.86 0.45 8.37
N SER A 136 11.28 -0.08 9.45
CA SER A 136 10.88 -1.50 9.55
C SER A 136 9.74 -1.86 8.61
N SER A 137 8.75 -0.99 8.47
CA SER A 137 7.60 -1.17 7.59
C SER A 137 8.03 -1.17 6.11
N THR A 138 8.87 -0.22 5.71
CA THR A 138 9.42 -0.14 4.34
C THR A 138 10.25 -1.37 3.99
N LEU A 139 11.09 -1.85 4.92
CA LEU A 139 11.87 -3.07 4.73
C LEU A 139 10.96 -4.30 4.55
N ALA A 140 9.96 -4.46 5.40
CA ALA A 140 9.01 -5.57 5.32
C ALA A 140 8.24 -5.58 3.98
N ILE A 141 7.76 -4.41 3.55
CA ILE A 141 7.04 -4.25 2.27
C ILE A 141 7.99 -4.51 1.09
N ALA A 142 9.23 -4.02 1.14
CA ALA A 142 10.21 -4.26 0.08
C ALA A 142 10.53 -5.75 -0.06
N MET A 143 10.68 -6.48 1.05
CA MET A 143 10.84 -7.93 1.04
C MET A 143 9.61 -8.64 0.46
N ALA A 144 8.40 -8.26 0.85
CA ALA A 144 7.16 -8.83 0.35
C ALA A 144 7.02 -8.63 -1.17
N ILE A 145 7.27 -7.41 -1.67
CA ILE A 145 7.26 -7.11 -3.11
C ILE A 145 8.40 -7.85 -3.84
N GLY A 146 9.58 -7.97 -3.23
CA GLY A 146 10.69 -8.76 -3.78
C GLY A 146 10.31 -10.24 -3.95
N MET A 147 9.64 -10.83 -2.95
CA MET A 147 9.09 -12.20 -3.05
C MET A 147 8.02 -12.30 -4.13
N LEU A 148 7.12 -11.34 -4.21
CA LEU A 148 6.08 -11.27 -5.25
C LEU A 148 6.70 -11.26 -6.66
N LEU A 149 7.71 -10.44 -6.90
CA LEU A 149 8.42 -10.37 -8.17
C LEU A 149 9.15 -11.68 -8.49
N GLY A 150 9.74 -12.32 -7.48
CA GLY A 150 10.39 -13.64 -7.63
C GLY A 150 9.40 -14.74 -8.02
N LEU A 151 8.24 -14.77 -7.34
CA LEU A 151 7.17 -15.74 -7.60
C LEU A 151 6.54 -15.55 -8.99
N THR A 152 6.31 -14.30 -9.39
CA THR A 152 5.63 -13.96 -10.67
C THR A 152 6.59 -13.89 -11.87
N LYS A 153 7.89 -14.07 -11.65
CA LYS A 153 8.88 -14.14 -12.74
C LYS A 153 8.67 -15.43 -13.52
N LYS A 154 8.15 -15.35 -14.74
CA LYS A 154 8.06 -16.50 -15.64
C LYS A 154 9.44 -17.11 -15.84
N THR A 155 9.65 -18.32 -15.31
CA THR A 155 10.87 -19.12 -15.51
C THR A 155 10.86 -19.70 -16.93
N THR A 156 10.80 -18.83 -17.93
CA THR A 156 10.69 -19.23 -19.35
C THR A 156 11.98 -19.91 -19.84
N SER A 157 13.11 -19.70 -19.18
CA SER A 157 14.40 -20.23 -19.61
C SER A 157 14.63 -21.69 -19.21
N LEU A 158 14.30 -22.08 -17.99
CA LEU A 158 14.59 -23.42 -17.48
C LEU A 158 13.65 -24.51 -18.03
N VAL A 159 12.38 -24.18 -18.22
CA VAL A 159 11.39 -25.11 -18.81
C VAL A 159 11.73 -25.36 -20.29
N LYS A 160 12.11 -24.33 -21.04
CA LYS A 160 12.50 -24.45 -22.45
C LYS A 160 13.79 -25.25 -22.61
N TYR A 161 14.77 -25.04 -21.70
CA TYR A 161 16.03 -25.82 -21.68
C TYR A 161 15.79 -27.27 -21.36
N LYS A 162 14.97 -27.59 -20.36
CA LYS A 162 14.65 -28.98 -19.97
C LYS A 162 13.88 -29.72 -21.07
N LYS A 163 12.93 -29.05 -21.73
CA LYS A 163 12.19 -29.67 -22.86
C LYS A 163 13.10 -29.92 -24.04
N HIS A 164 14.00 -29.03 -24.38
CA HIS A 164 14.94 -29.17 -25.49
C HIS A 164 15.92 -30.35 -25.22
N HIS A 165 16.41 -30.55 -24.00
CA HIS A 165 17.25 -31.68 -23.63
C HIS A 165 16.51 -33.01 -23.68
N ILE A 166 15.26 -33.06 -23.25
CA ILE A 166 14.43 -34.29 -23.31
C ILE A 166 14.19 -34.67 -24.77
N ASP A 167 13.86 -33.72 -25.62
CA ASP A 167 13.62 -33.97 -27.05
C ASP A 167 14.88 -34.45 -27.78
N ILE A 168 16.07 -33.97 -27.43
CA ILE A 168 17.35 -34.45 -27.97
C ILE A 168 17.63 -35.88 -27.52
N TRP A 169 17.40 -36.19 -26.26
CA TRP A 169 17.57 -37.54 -25.71
C TRP A 169 16.63 -38.56 -26.37
N TYR A 170 15.36 -38.19 -26.52
CA TYR A 170 14.37 -39.06 -27.17
C TYR A 170 14.72 -39.36 -28.63
N ASN A 171 15.13 -38.36 -29.39
CA ASN A 171 15.55 -38.50 -30.79
C ASN A 171 16.88 -39.26 -30.95
N SER A 172 17.75 -39.29 -29.94
CA SER A 172 19.00 -40.04 -29.93
C SER A 172 18.80 -41.55 -29.66
N MET A 173 17.74 -41.90 -28.91
CA MET A 173 17.41 -43.31 -28.63
C MET A 173 16.52 -43.96 -29.67
N SER A 174 15.93 -43.20 -30.58
CA SER A 174 15.06 -43.71 -31.64
C SER A 174 15.79 -44.01 -32.96
N LYS A 175 17.10 -43.87 -32.99
CA LYS A 175 18.02 -44.27 -34.09
C LYS A 175 18.88 -45.43 -33.70
#